data_3083c05ae8c6fa43bb4890503817d50b
#
_entry.id   3083c05ae8c6fa43bb4890503817d50b
#
_cell.length_a   1.000
_cell.length_b   1.000
_cell.length_c   1.000
_cell.angle_alpha   90.00
_cell.angle_beta   90.00
_cell.angle_gamma   90.00
#
_symmetry.space_group_name_H-M   'P 1'
#
loop_
_entity.id
_entity.type
_entity.pdbx_description
1 polymer ?
#
loop_
_entity_poly.entity_id
_entity_poly.type
_entity_poly.pdbx_seq_one_letter_code
_entity_poly.pdbx_strand_id
1 'polypeptide(L)'
;MNFLQQLFHRHPQEPAVPHTYSWTGQSGRNYEFEIFPLTATFRPLPGVYIYAKELSDGDWSPIYVSQTRDLHQRLEGHVTLQDAIEHGATHLHAHYCTAGQGARCTEEQDLIHRWQPECNDTFQG
;
A
#
# COMPACT_ATOMS: atom_id res chain seq x y z
N MET A 1 5.74 -28.26 -24.63
CA MET A 1 5.26 -28.01 -24.75
C MET A 1 4.94 -27.83 -24.39
N ASN A 2 5.31 -27.45 -24.29
CA ASN A 2 4.85 -27.02 -24.14
C ASN A 2 4.79 -26.64 -23.72
N PHE A 3 5.09 -26.40 -23.60
CA PHE A 3 4.71 -26.00 -23.61
C PHE A 3 4.65 -25.76 -23.24
N LEU A 4 5.24 -25.50 -23.24
CA LEU A 4 4.91 -25.16 -23.35
C LEU A 4 4.76 -24.97 -22.93
N GLN A 5 5.04 -24.93 -22.84
CA GLN A 5 4.66 -24.69 -22.84
C GLN A 5 4.50 -24.27 -22.36
N GLN A 6 4.84 -24.20 -22.30
CA GLN A 6 4.47 -23.78 -22.23
C GLN A 6 4.34 -23.22 -21.75
N LEU A 7 4.63 -23.15 -21.76
CA LEU A 7 4.24 -22.58 -21.72
C LEU A 7 4.05 -22.20 -21.24
N PHE A 8 4.21 -22.08 -21.19
CA PHE A 8 3.74 -21.63 -21.10
C PHE A 8 3.54 -21.32 -20.60
N HIS A 9 3.64 -21.20 -20.58
CA HIS A 9 3.22 -20.72 -20.40
C HIS A 9 3.09 -20.32 -19.77
N ARG A 10 2.98 -20.09 -19.61
CA ARG A 10 2.77 -19.49 -19.34
C ARG A 10 2.61 -19.01 -18.88
N HIS A 11 2.66 -18.66 -18.85
CA HIS A 11 2.37 -17.91 -18.56
C HIS A 11 2.09 -17.42 -18.29
N PRO A 12 1.99 -17.16 -18.34
CA PRO A 12 1.80 -16.46 -18.15
C PRO A 12 1.63 -15.80 -17.71
N GLN A 13 1.62 -15.40 -17.59
CA GLN A 13 1.34 -14.70 -17.19
C GLN A 13 1.13 -13.70 -17.07
N GLU A 14 0.83 -13.19 -16.79
CA GLU A 14 0.53 -12.31 -16.83
C GLU A 14 0.89 -11.22 -16.58
N PRO A 15 0.77 -10.94 -16.87
CA PRO A 15 1.36 -9.86 -16.68
C PRO A 15 1.23 -8.78 -16.31
N ALA A 16 1.29 -8.60 -16.31
CA ALA A 16 1.87 -7.35 -16.16
C ALA A 16 0.93 -6.20 -15.92
N VAL A 17 -0.32 -6.41 -15.71
CA VAL A 17 -1.22 -5.35 -15.24
C VAL A 17 -1.07 -5.28 -13.72
N PRO A 18 -0.57 -4.17 -13.16
CA PRO A 18 -0.44 -4.08 -11.72
C PRO A 18 -1.80 -4.17 -11.07
N HIS A 19 -1.87 -4.87 -9.98
CA HIS A 19 -3.08 -4.87 -9.16
C HIS A 19 -3.15 -3.54 -8.43
N THR A 20 -4.26 -2.84 -8.59
CA THR A 20 -4.46 -1.54 -7.97
C THR A 20 -5.75 -1.51 -7.18
N TYR A 21 -5.81 -0.55 -6.27
CA TYR A 21 -7.02 -0.31 -5.49
C TYR A 21 -7.13 1.19 -5.23
N SER A 22 -8.34 1.73 -5.38
CA SER A 22 -8.59 3.15 -5.12
C SER A 22 -9.13 3.34 -3.72
N TRP A 23 -8.43 4.14 -2.94
CA TRP A 23 -8.89 4.54 -1.61
C TRP A 23 -9.50 5.94 -1.72
N THR A 24 -10.71 6.10 -1.21
CA THR A 24 -11.40 7.39 -1.24
C THR A 24 -11.17 8.12 0.08
N GLY A 25 -10.74 9.36 0.01
CA GLY A 25 -10.53 10.19 1.19
C GLY A 25 -11.81 10.83 1.69
N GLN A 26 -11.71 11.53 2.81
CA GLN A 26 -12.83 12.27 3.41
C GLN A 26 -13.36 13.32 2.45
N SER A 27 -12.49 13.88 1.62
CA SER A 27 -12.86 14.91 0.64
C SER A 27 -13.66 14.35 -0.54
N GLY A 28 -13.73 13.02 -0.67
CA GLY A 28 -14.31 12.36 -1.83
C GLY A 28 -13.31 12.09 -2.95
N ARG A 29 -12.06 12.56 -2.79
CA ARG A 29 -11.01 12.32 -3.77
C ARG A 29 -10.55 10.87 -3.71
N ASN A 30 -10.32 10.27 -4.88
CA ASN A 30 -9.82 8.91 -4.99
C ASN A 30 -8.31 8.93 -5.19
N TYR A 31 -7.63 8.03 -4.50
CA TYR A 31 -6.17 7.87 -4.62
C TYR A 31 -5.89 6.44 -5.01
N GLU A 32 -5.19 6.26 -6.12
CA GLU A 32 -4.92 4.91 -6.63
C GLU A 32 -3.58 4.40 -6.11
N PHE A 33 -3.61 3.19 -5.55
CA PHE A 33 -2.44 2.53 -4.99
C PHE A 33 -2.21 1.21 -5.70
N GLU A 34 -0.95 0.83 -5.84
CA GLU A 34 -0.60 -0.54 -6.26
C GLU A 34 -0.58 -1.46 -5.05
N ILE A 35 -0.97 -2.71 -5.26
CA ILE A 35 -1.03 -3.73 -4.22
C ILE A 35 0.25 -4.56 -4.28
N PHE A 36 0.95 -4.67 -3.15
CA PHE A 36 2.21 -5.40 -3.04
C PHE A 36 2.17 -6.40 -1.89
N PRO A 37 3.00 -7.43 -1.93
CA PRO A 37 3.21 -8.26 -0.74
C PRO A 37 3.90 -7.44 0.35
N LEU A 38 3.73 -7.86 1.61
CA LEU A 38 4.30 -7.14 2.75
C LEU A 38 5.83 -7.01 2.69
N THR A 39 6.47 -7.90 1.92
CA THR A 39 7.94 -7.93 1.82
C THR A 39 8.48 -7.16 0.62
N ALA A 40 7.64 -6.43 -0.10
CA ALA A 40 8.09 -5.69 -1.28
C ALA A 40 9.13 -4.64 -0.90
N THR A 41 10.05 -4.40 -1.83
CA THR A 41 11.04 -3.34 -1.68
C THR A 41 10.76 -2.22 -2.67
N PHE A 42 11.25 -1.03 -2.36
CA PHE A 42 10.91 0.16 -3.13
C PHE A 42 12.17 0.96 -3.45
N ARG A 43 12.04 1.81 -4.45
CA ARG A 43 13.08 2.78 -4.78
C ARG A 43 13.10 3.86 -3.69
N PRO A 44 14.26 4.54 -3.50
CA PRO A 44 14.36 5.61 -2.48
C PRO A 44 13.71 6.89 -2.98
N LEU A 45 12.40 6.86 -3.15
CA LEU A 45 11.59 7.95 -3.66
C LEU A 45 10.42 8.22 -2.74
N PRO A 46 9.89 9.45 -2.77
CA PRO A 46 8.75 9.79 -1.92
C PRO A 46 7.49 9.04 -2.31
N GLY A 47 6.65 8.78 -1.31
CA GLY A 47 5.38 8.13 -1.57
C GLY A 47 4.45 8.09 -0.38
N VAL A 48 3.28 7.51 -0.62
CA VAL A 48 2.27 7.26 0.40
C VAL A 48 2.03 5.76 0.43
N TYR A 49 1.84 5.20 1.62
CA TYR A 49 1.62 3.77 1.74
C TYR A 49 0.59 3.44 2.80
N ILE A 50 -0.02 2.27 2.64
CA ILE A 50 -1.06 1.76 3.54
C ILE A 50 -0.78 0.29 3.79
N TYR A 51 -0.61 -0.09 5.06
CA TYR A 51 -0.68 -1.49 5.42
C TYR A 51 -2.16 -1.85 5.46
N ALA A 52 -2.56 -2.85 4.69
CA ALA A 52 -3.97 -3.18 4.49
C ALA A 52 -4.23 -4.66 4.73
N LYS A 53 -5.45 -4.95 5.14
CA LYS A 53 -5.91 -6.31 5.34
C LYS A 53 -6.91 -6.65 4.27
N GLU A 54 -6.68 -7.74 3.55
CA GLU A 54 -7.63 -8.23 2.56
C GLU A 54 -8.79 -8.91 3.27
N LEU A 55 -10.01 -8.51 2.90
CA LEU A 55 -11.21 -9.08 3.51
C LEU A 55 -11.77 -10.19 2.62
N SER A 56 -12.61 -11.04 3.20
CA SER A 56 -13.12 -12.22 2.50
C SER A 56 -13.98 -11.88 1.28
N ASP A 57 -14.54 -10.68 1.22
CA ASP A 57 -15.37 -10.25 0.09
C ASP A 57 -14.57 -9.55 -1.01
N GLY A 58 -13.25 -9.53 -0.89
CA GLY A 58 -12.39 -8.87 -1.87
C GLY A 58 -12.18 -7.40 -1.60
N ASP A 59 -12.74 -6.90 -0.52
CA ASP A 59 -12.53 -5.52 -0.10
C ASP A 59 -11.31 -5.43 0.82
N TRP A 60 -10.97 -4.23 1.27
CA TRP A 60 -9.77 -3.98 2.06
C TRP A 60 -10.07 -3.17 3.30
N SER A 61 -9.35 -3.44 4.37
CA SER A 61 -9.40 -2.66 5.60
C SER A 61 -8.03 -2.01 5.82
N PRO A 62 -7.96 -0.70 5.99
CA PRO A 62 -6.66 -0.04 6.19
C PRO A 62 -6.23 -0.18 7.65
N ILE A 63 -5.01 -0.64 7.85
CA ILE A 63 -4.47 -0.83 9.20
C ILE A 63 -3.63 0.39 9.61
N TYR A 64 -2.87 0.95 8.68
CA TYR A 64 -2.00 2.10 8.95
C TYR A 64 -1.73 2.84 7.65
N VAL A 65 -1.89 4.16 7.67
CA VAL A 65 -1.65 5.04 6.53
C VAL A 65 -0.51 6.00 6.89
N SER A 66 0.46 6.15 5.99
CA SER A 66 1.54 7.10 6.23
C SER A 66 2.13 7.58 4.91
N GLN A 67 2.93 8.62 4.99
CA GLN A 67 3.69 9.14 3.87
C GLN A 67 5.15 9.27 4.28
N THR A 68 6.04 9.25 3.29
CA THR A 68 7.46 9.39 3.54
C THR A 68 8.14 10.01 2.33
N ARG A 69 9.28 10.64 2.54
CA ARG A 69 10.10 11.10 1.42
C ARG A 69 10.99 9.99 0.86
N ASP A 70 11.00 8.81 1.49
CA ASP A 70 11.86 7.70 1.06
C ASP A 70 11.19 6.37 1.42
N LEU A 71 10.48 5.79 0.45
CA LEU A 71 9.78 4.52 0.66
C LEU A 71 10.75 3.39 0.95
N HIS A 72 11.92 3.39 0.30
CA HIS A 72 12.89 2.33 0.52
C HIS A 72 13.33 2.30 1.98
N GLN A 73 13.78 3.42 2.49
CA GLN A 73 14.29 3.50 3.85
C GLN A 73 13.19 3.25 4.88
N ARG A 74 12.02 3.86 4.66
CA ARG A 74 10.92 3.79 5.63
C ARG A 74 10.39 2.37 5.78
N LEU A 75 10.30 1.63 4.68
CA LEU A 75 9.65 0.33 4.69
C LEU A 75 10.61 -0.83 4.93
N GLU A 76 11.89 -0.55 5.05
CA GLU A 76 12.87 -1.60 5.27
C GLU A 76 12.91 -1.98 6.75
N GLY A 77 12.43 -3.20 7.02
CA GLY A 77 12.66 -3.92 8.29
C GLY A 77 12.38 -3.18 9.57
N HIS A 78 11.23 -2.56 9.74
CA HIS A 78 11.05 -1.83 10.97
C HIS A 78 9.78 -2.18 11.74
N VAL A 79 9.66 -1.54 12.89
CA VAL A 79 8.66 -1.83 13.92
C VAL A 79 7.22 -1.72 13.41
N THR A 80 6.97 -0.76 12.53
CA THR A 80 5.61 -0.55 12.01
C THR A 80 5.08 -1.78 11.27
N LEU A 81 5.97 -2.48 10.54
CA LEU A 81 5.57 -3.71 9.86
C LEU A 81 5.12 -4.78 10.85
N GLN A 82 5.86 -4.96 11.93
CA GLN A 82 5.50 -5.95 12.95
C GLN A 82 4.13 -5.65 13.54
N ASP A 83 3.91 -4.39 13.91
CA ASP A 83 2.63 -3.97 14.48
C ASP A 83 1.49 -4.15 13.48
N ALA A 84 1.73 -3.79 12.23
CA ALA A 84 0.71 -3.94 11.20
C ALA A 84 0.32 -5.40 11.01
N ILE A 85 1.30 -6.30 11.02
CA ILE A 85 1.04 -7.73 10.90
C ILE A 85 0.22 -8.22 12.09
N GLU A 86 0.55 -7.78 13.29
CA GLU A 86 -0.17 -8.17 14.50
C GLU A 86 -1.62 -7.71 14.47
N HIS A 87 -1.89 -6.63 13.75
CA HIS A 87 -3.26 -6.12 13.58
C HIS A 87 -3.94 -6.68 12.34
N GLY A 88 -3.32 -7.63 11.66
CA GLY A 88 -3.95 -8.37 10.59
C GLY A 88 -3.60 -7.93 9.18
N ALA A 89 -2.62 -7.05 9.01
CA ALA A 89 -2.22 -6.63 7.67
C ALA A 89 -1.77 -7.83 6.84
N THR A 90 -2.23 -7.89 5.60
CA THR A 90 -1.88 -8.96 4.66
C THR A 90 -1.08 -8.44 3.48
N HIS A 91 -1.21 -7.16 3.17
CA HIS A 91 -0.60 -6.56 1.99
C HIS A 91 -0.17 -5.13 2.26
N LEU A 92 0.65 -4.63 1.36
CA LEU A 92 1.10 -3.24 1.38
C LEU A 92 0.59 -2.56 0.13
N HIS A 93 -0.14 -1.46 0.30
CA HIS A 93 -0.56 -0.62 -0.82
C HIS A 93 0.34 0.60 -0.84
N ALA A 94 0.86 0.95 -2.01
CA ALA A 94 1.78 2.09 -2.08
C ALA A 94 1.74 2.73 -3.44
N HIS A 95 2.10 4.01 -3.49
CA HIS A 95 2.39 4.68 -4.75
C HIS A 95 3.46 5.74 -4.53
N TYR A 96 4.28 5.95 -5.55
CA TYR A 96 5.25 7.04 -5.54
C TYR A 96 4.52 8.36 -5.73
N CYS A 97 4.94 9.39 -5.01
CA CYS A 97 4.31 10.70 -5.11
C CYS A 97 5.41 11.75 -4.99
N THR A 98 5.75 12.37 -6.11
CA THR A 98 6.81 13.37 -6.18
C THR A 98 6.29 14.81 -6.20
N ALA A 99 5.01 15.00 -5.90
CA ALA A 99 4.37 16.33 -5.93
C ALA A 99 4.75 17.20 -4.72
N GLY A 100 5.54 16.67 -3.79
CA GLY A 100 6.02 17.42 -2.63
C GLY A 100 5.40 16.95 -1.33
N GLN A 101 6.04 17.34 -0.22
CA GLN A 101 5.60 16.91 1.10
C GLN A 101 4.18 17.39 1.42
N GLY A 102 3.84 18.61 1.00
CA GLY A 102 2.50 19.14 1.25
C GLY A 102 1.43 18.28 0.62
N ALA A 103 1.65 17.86 -0.62
CA ALA A 103 0.70 16.98 -1.31
C ALA A 103 0.57 15.64 -0.62
N ARG A 104 1.70 15.05 -0.20
CA ARG A 104 1.67 13.75 0.49
C ARG A 104 0.96 13.86 1.84
N CYS A 105 1.20 14.94 2.58
CA CYS A 105 0.55 15.14 3.87
C CYS A 105 -0.95 15.34 3.70
N THR A 106 -1.36 16.07 2.66
CA THR A 106 -2.78 16.27 2.37
C THR A 106 -3.46 14.94 2.08
N GLU A 107 -2.84 14.12 1.26
CA GLU A 107 -3.38 12.79 0.93
C GLU A 107 -3.47 11.92 2.18
N GLU A 108 -2.39 11.88 2.96
CA GLU A 108 -2.34 11.09 4.19
C GLU A 108 -3.46 11.49 5.15
N GLN A 109 -3.61 12.78 5.41
CA GLN A 109 -4.63 13.27 6.34
C GLN A 109 -6.04 13.03 5.82
N ASP A 110 -6.24 13.17 4.52
CA ASP A 110 -7.54 12.92 3.90
C ASP A 110 -7.96 11.47 4.09
N LEU A 111 -7.02 10.55 3.94
CA LEU A 111 -7.28 9.12 4.12
C LEU A 111 -7.47 8.78 5.60
N ILE A 112 -6.64 9.32 6.48
CA ILE A 112 -6.76 9.07 7.91
C ILE A 112 -8.11 9.55 8.44
N HIS A 113 -8.56 10.73 8.02
CA HIS A 113 -9.84 11.25 8.47
C HIS A 113 -11.01 10.38 8.02
N ARG A 114 -10.95 9.87 6.80
CA ARG A 114 -12.02 9.03 6.27
C ARG A 114 -12.07 7.67 6.94
N TRP A 115 -10.91 7.05 7.13
CA TRP A 115 -10.85 5.63 7.51
C TRP A 115 -10.48 5.38 8.96
N GLN A 116 -9.79 6.33 9.60
CA GLN A 116 -9.36 6.23 11.01
C GLN A 116 -8.73 4.87 11.31
N PRO A 117 -7.63 4.52 10.61
CA PRO A 117 -7.01 3.20 10.80
C PRO A 117 -6.52 3.05 12.23
N GLU A 118 -6.70 1.85 12.79
CA GLU A 118 -6.45 1.66 14.22
C GLU A 118 -4.99 1.89 14.63
N CYS A 119 -4.03 1.58 13.77
CA CYS A 119 -2.63 1.76 14.12
C CYS A 119 -2.16 3.21 14.00
N ASN A 120 -2.92 4.06 13.33
CA ASN A 120 -2.53 5.47 13.23
C ASN A 120 -2.62 6.16 14.57
N ASP A 121 -3.60 5.85 15.37
CA ASP A 121 -3.69 6.41 16.72
C ASP A 121 -2.50 6.00 17.57
N THR A 122 -2.05 4.75 17.43
CA THR A 122 -0.94 4.21 18.19
C THR A 122 0.37 4.90 17.85
N PHE A 123 0.60 5.21 16.56
CA PHE A 123 1.90 5.69 16.09
C PHE A 123 1.99 7.19 15.98
N GLN A 124 0.90 7.90 16.11
CA GLN A 124 0.91 9.35 16.01
C GLN A 124 0.92 10.03 17.37
N GLY A 125 0.97 9.24 18.39
CA GLY A 125 0.88 9.64 19.79
C GLY A 125 1.47 10.96 20.21
#